data_89f1f33e973d5f91491f144dcc181eed
#
_entry.id   89f1f33e973d5f91491f144dcc181eed
#
_cell.length_a   1.000
_cell.length_b   1.000
_cell.length_c   1.000
_cell.angle_alpha   90.00
_cell.angle_beta   90.00
_cell.angle_gamma   90.00
#
_symmetry.space_group_name_H-M   'P 1'
#
loop_
_entity.id
_entity.type
_entity.pdbx_description
1 polymer ?
#
loop_
_entity_poly.entity_id
_entity_poly.type
_entity_poly.pdbx_seq_one_letter_code
_entity_poly.pdbx_strand_id
1 'polypeptide(L)'
;MNYSAHETAVIDPGCTIGEGTKIWHFSHIMPNARLGKNCNIGQNVVVSPNVILGSNVKVQNNVSIYTGVVCEDDVFLGPSMVFTNVINPRSHVIR
;
A
#
# COMPACT_ATOMS: atom_id res chain seq x y z
N MET A 1 -3.10 17.56 6.17
CA MET A 1 -2.68 16.24 5.77
C MET A 1 -1.39 15.87 6.39
N ASN A 2 -1.30 14.66 6.88
CA ASN A 2 -0.13 14.24 7.64
C ASN A 2 0.71 13.20 6.91
N TYR A 3 0.43 13.00 5.65
CA TYR A 3 1.24 12.11 4.81
C TYR A 3 1.90 12.93 3.71
N SER A 4 2.89 12.32 3.06
CA SER A 4 3.59 12.95 1.94
C SER A 4 3.36 12.14 0.68
N ALA A 5 3.10 12.81 -0.42
CA ALA A 5 2.99 12.16 -1.72
C ALA A 5 3.74 12.98 -2.74
N HIS A 6 4.55 12.30 -3.55
CA HIS A 6 5.23 13.00 -4.62
C HIS A 6 4.22 13.56 -5.61
N GLU A 7 4.55 14.66 -6.26
CA GLU A 7 3.60 15.34 -7.15
C GLU A 7 3.14 14.45 -8.30
N THR A 8 3.91 13.44 -8.68
CA THR A 8 3.52 12.50 -9.73
C THR A 8 2.64 11.37 -9.24
N ALA A 9 2.48 11.24 -7.93
CA ALA A 9 1.60 10.19 -7.40
C ALA A 9 0.15 10.61 -7.56
N VAL A 10 -0.70 9.63 -7.83
CA VAL A 10 -2.13 9.86 -7.99
C VAL A 10 -2.86 9.20 -6.83
N ILE A 11 -3.64 9.98 -6.11
CA ILE A 11 -4.43 9.47 -4.99
C ILE A 11 -5.89 9.77 -5.30
N ASP A 12 -6.65 8.72 -5.55
CA ASP A 12 -8.04 8.86 -5.93
C ASP A 12 -8.92 9.17 -4.71
N PRO A 13 -10.14 9.65 -4.94
CA PRO A 13 -11.05 9.99 -3.85
C PRO A 13 -11.37 8.80 -2.95
N GLY A 14 -11.66 9.08 -1.70
CA GLY A 14 -12.11 8.07 -0.76
C GLY A 14 -10.99 7.33 -0.06
N CYS A 15 -9.73 7.63 -0.38
CA CYS A 15 -8.61 6.99 0.28
C CYS A 15 -8.42 7.52 1.68
N THR A 16 -7.96 6.65 2.57
CA THR A 16 -7.55 7.03 3.91
C THR A 16 -6.08 6.71 4.05
N ILE A 17 -5.27 7.71 4.37
CA ILE A 17 -3.82 7.54 4.45
C ILE A 17 -3.36 8.06 5.80
N GLY A 18 -2.73 7.19 6.57
CA GLY A 18 -2.31 7.52 7.92
C GLY A 18 -1.13 8.45 7.97
N GLU A 19 -0.90 9.00 9.14
CA GLU A 19 0.16 9.95 9.41
C GLU A 19 1.52 9.32 9.15
N GLY A 20 2.42 10.09 8.55
CA GLY A 20 3.79 9.65 8.31
C GLY A 20 3.99 8.75 7.11
N THR A 21 2.92 8.40 6.42
CA THR A 21 3.03 7.59 5.21
C THR A 21 3.65 8.40 4.08
N LYS A 22 4.51 7.76 3.30
CA LYS A 22 5.16 8.39 2.16
C LYS A 22 4.85 7.62 0.90
N ILE A 23 4.46 8.36 -0.13
CA ILE A 23 4.09 7.79 -1.42
C ILE A 23 4.99 8.42 -2.47
N TRP A 24 5.76 7.58 -3.15
CA TRP A 24 6.80 8.06 -4.05
C TRP A 24 6.30 8.20 -5.49
N HIS A 25 7.22 8.31 -6.43
CA HIS A 25 6.94 8.70 -7.82
C HIS A 25 6.01 7.73 -8.54
N PHE A 26 5.06 8.26 -9.26
CA PHE A 26 4.21 7.52 -10.21
C PHE A 26 3.39 6.41 -9.60
N SER A 27 3.20 6.43 -8.31
CA SER A 27 2.33 5.44 -7.66
C SER A 27 0.89 5.88 -7.74
N HIS A 28 -0.02 4.93 -7.80
CA HIS A 28 -1.44 5.20 -7.92
C HIS A 28 -2.18 4.50 -6.79
N ILE A 29 -2.79 5.29 -5.93
CA ILE A 29 -3.62 4.79 -4.83
C ILE A 29 -5.06 4.95 -5.27
N MET A 30 -5.71 3.83 -5.53
CA MET A 30 -7.04 3.82 -6.13
C MET A 30 -8.15 4.01 -5.10
N PRO A 31 -9.40 4.24 -5.54
CA PRO A 31 -10.44 4.67 -4.61
C PRO A 31 -10.67 3.73 -3.44
N ASN A 32 -10.90 4.32 -2.29
CA ASN A 32 -11.29 3.63 -1.07
C ASN A 32 -10.20 2.73 -0.48
N ALA A 33 -8.96 2.87 -0.94
CA ALA A 33 -7.84 2.18 -0.31
C ALA A 33 -7.56 2.80 1.05
N ARG A 34 -7.10 1.98 1.97
CA ARG A 34 -6.75 2.43 3.32
C ARG A 34 -5.32 2.05 3.63
N LEU A 35 -4.52 3.05 3.94
CA LEU A 35 -3.13 2.87 4.33
C LEU A 35 -2.97 3.35 5.76
N GLY A 36 -2.32 2.53 6.58
CA GLY A 36 -2.07 2.91 7.97
C GLY A 36 -0.99 3.96 8.09
N LYS A 37 -0.42 4.06 9.29
CA LYS A 37 0.60 5.06 9.60
C LYS A 37 1.98 4.58 9.18
N ASN A 38 2.82 5.52 8.80
CA ASN A 38 4.25 5.27 8.55
C ASN A 38 4.51 4.21 7.49
N CYS A 39 3.62 4.10 6.52
CA CYS A 39 3.85 3.22 5.38
C CYS A 39 4.82 3.89 4.42
N ASN A 40 5.55 3.09 3.68
CA ASN A 40 6.42 3.60 2.64
C ASN A 40 6.05 2.94 1.32
N ILE A 41 5.40 3.69 0.46
CA ILE A 41 4.94 3.20 -0.83
C ILE A 41 5.96 3.62 -1.88
N GLY A 42 6.68 2.65 -2.42
CA GLY A 42 7.75 2.93 -3.38
C GLY A 42 7.24 3.52 -4.68
N GLN A 43 8.12 3.54 -5.66
CA GLN A 43 7.79 4.11 -6.96
C GLN A 43 7.00 3.12 -7.80
N ASN A 44 6.10 3.66 -8.61
CA ASN A 44 5.39 2.87 -9.61
C ASN A 44 4.62 1.71 -8.99
N VAL A 45 4.02 1.97 -7.85
CA VAL A 45 3.21 1.00 -7.10
C VAL A 45 1.75 1.24 -7.42
N VAL A 46 1.01 0.17 -7.63
CA VAL A 46 -0.44 0.26 -7.81
C VAL A 46 -1.11 -0.35 -6.59
N VAL A 47 -1.91 0.46 -5.92
CA VAL A 47 -2.74 0.00 -4.81
C VAL A 47 -4.18 0.05 -5.29
N SER A 48 -4.74 -1.12 -5.55
CA SER A 48 -6.05 -1.23 -6.17
C SER A 48 -7.17 -0.82 -5.21
N PRO A 49 -8.39 -0.65 -5.73
CA PRO A 49 -9.50 -0.20 -4.87
C PRO A 49 -9.73 -1.13 -3.68
N ASN A 50 -10.07 -0.53 -2.57
CA ASN A 50 -10.48 -1.26 -1.36
C ASN A 50 -9.37 -2.10 -0.72
N VAL A 51 -8.11 -1.86 -1.09
CA VAL A 51 -6.97 -2.49 -0.43
C VAL A 51 -6.82 -1.88 0.97
N ILE A 52 -6.46 -2.72 1.93
CA ILE A 52 -6.21 -2.27 3.29
C ILE A 52 -4.79 -2.66 3.68
N LEU A 53 -3.96 -1.67 3.97
CA LEU A 53 -2.62 -1.89 4.47
C LEU A 53 -2.56 -1.40 5.91
N GLY A 54 -2.01 -2.22 6.79
CA GLY A 54 -1.78 -1.81 8.17
C GLY A 54 -0.71 -0.74 8.27
N SER A 55 -0.22 -0.51 9.47
CA SER A 55 0.82 0.48 9.72
C SER A 55 2.20 -0.12 9.47
N ASN A 56 3.15 0.73 9.13
CA ASN A 56 4.55 0.35 8.91
C ASN A 56 4.72 -0.66 7.77
N VAL A 57 3.83 -0.65 6.82
CA VAL A 57 3.95 -1.52 5.64
C VAL A 57 4.90 -0.84 4.66
N LYS A 58 5.87 -1.62 4.18
CA LYS A 58 6.83 -1.12 3.20
C LYS A 58 6.61 -1.83 1.89
N VAL A 59 6.31 -1.06 0.86
CA VAL A 59 6.05 -1.59 -0.48
C VAL A 59 7.17 -1.13 -1.39
N GLN A 60 7.90 -2.09 -1.94
CA GLN A 60 9.00 -1.77 -2.84
C GLN A 60 8.49 -1.31 -4.19
N ASN A 61 9.41 -0.87 -5.04
CA ASN A 61 9.06 -0.36 -6.36
C ASN A 61 8.40 -1.44 -7.22
N ASN A 62 7.48 -1.02 -8.07
CA ASN A 62 6.87 -1.88 -9.09
C ASN A 62 6.03 -3.01 -8.54
N VAL A 63 5.40 -2.80 -7.40
CA VAL A 63 4.49 -3.78 -6.81
C VAL A 63 3.06 -3.40 -7.19
N SER A 64 2.28 -4.40 -7.58
CA SER A 64 0.85 -4.23 -7.83
C SER A 64 0.07 -5.00 -6.78
N ILE A 65 -0.76 -4.30 -6.04
CA ILE A 65 -1.57 -4.90 -4.99
C ILE A 65 -3.02 -4.91 -5.46
N TYR A 66 -3.59 -6.10 -5.63
CA TYR A 66 -4.90 -6.25 -6.22
C TYR A 66 -6.03 -5.96 -5.25
N THR A 67 -7.18 -5.64 -5.81
CA THR A 67 -8.39 -5.35 -5.04
C THR A 67 -8.67 -6.45 -4.02
N GLY A 68 -9.01 -6.04 -2.81
CA GLY A 68 -9.37 -6.96 -1.75
C GLY A 68 -8.23 -7.47 -0.92
N VAL A 69 -6.99 -7.12 -1.25
CA VAL A 69 -5.85 -7.54 -0.45
C VAL A 69 -5.86 -6.79 0.88
N VAL A 70 -5.63 -7.53 1.95
CA VAL A 70 -5.50 -6.97 3.30
C VAL A 70 -4.14 -7.37 3.86
N CYS A 71 -3.35 -6.39 4.23
CA CYS A 71 -2.05 -6.61 4.85
C CYS A 71 -2.08 -6.13 6.29
N GLU A 72 -1.53 -6.93 7.18
CA GLU A 72 -1.36 -6.52 8.57
C GLU A 72 -0.19 -5.57 8.72
N ASP A 73 0.01 -5.10 9.95
CA ASP A 73 1.12 -4.19 10.25
C ASP A 73 2.47 -4.87 9.99
N ASP A 74 3.45 -4.04 9.69
CA ASP A 74 4.85 -4.46 9.62
C ASP A 74 5.15 -5.46 8.51
N VAL A 75 4.36 -5.42 7.44
CA VAL A 75 4.57 -6.31 6.30
C VAL A 75 5.51 -5.64 5.31
N PHE A 76 6.39 -6.43 4.72
CA PHE A 76 7.29 -5.96 3.67
C PHE A 76 6.91 -6.64 2.35
N LEU A 77 6.57 -5.83 1.35
CA LEU A 77 6.18 -6.33 0.03
C LEU A 77 7.32 -6.02 -0.93
N GLY A 78 7.94 -7.07 -1.44
CA GLY A 78 9.12 -6.93 -2.29
C GLY A 78 8.82 -6.50 -3.71
N PRO A 79 9.88 -6.26 -4.50
CA PRO A 79 9.71 -5.75 -5.86
C PRO A 79 8.98 -6.75 -6.76
N SER A 80 8.13 -6.22 -7.63
CA SER A 80 7.43 -7.01 -8.65
C SER A 80 6.54 -8.11 -8.10
N MET A 81 6.19 -8.03 -6.84
CA MET A 81 5.23 -8.97 -6.27
C MET A 81 3.81 -8.59 -6.68
N VAL A 82 2.98 -9.61 -6.86
CA VAL A 82 1.59 -9.42 -7.24
C VAL A 82 0.73 -10.22 -6.27
N PHE A 83 -0.24 -9.54 -5.66
CA PHE A 83 -1.10 -10.16 -4.66
C PHE A 83 -2.56 -10.08 -5.12
N THR A 84 -3.25 -11.18 -5.00
CA THR A 84 -4.64 -11.27 -5.43
C THR A 84 -5.59 -11.57 -4.29
N ASN A 85 -5.07 -11.63 -3.06
CA ASN A 85 -5.90 -12.06 -1.95
C ASN A 85 -5.32 -11.51 -0.65
N VAL A 86 -5.81 -12.01 0.44
CA VAL A 86 -5.36 -11.60 1.77
C VAL A 86 -3.92 -12.05 2.00
N ILE A 87 -3.11 -11.13 2.52
CA ILE A 87 -1.73 -11.41 2.88
C ILE A 87 -1.61 -11.27 4.38
N ASN A 88 -1.21 -12.32 5.02
CA ASN A 88 -1.09 -12.34 6.46
C ASN A 88 0.17 -13.08 6.87
N PRO A 89 1.34 -12.56 6.50
CA PRO A 89 2.61 -13.29 6.69
C PRO A 89 2.97 -13.55 8.14
N ARG A 90 2.38 -12.84 9.06
CA ARG A 90 2.70 -13.08 10.46
C ARG A 90 1.93 -14.25 11.05
N SER A 91 0.89 -14.65 10.38
CA SER A 91 0.07 -15.75 10.86
C SER A 91 0.57 -17.07 10.42
N HIS A 92 1.08 -17.20 9.77
CA HIS A 92 1.34 -18.39 9.28
C HIS A 92 1.31 -18.75 8.14
N VAL A 93 1.04 -18.60 8.05
CA VAL A 93 0.85 -18.88 7.35
C VAL A 93 0.83 -19.22 6.24
N ILE A 94 0.68 -18.97 5.90
CA ILE A 94 0.45 -19.27 4.84
C ILE A 94 1.15 -19.86 4.10
N ARG A 95 1.33 -20.18 4.08
CA ARG A 95 2.02 -20.59 3.50
C ARG A 95 2.18 -21.10 2.84
#